data_a8256119ac34eec6e77ca4b9ee5edc91
#
_entry.id   a8256119ac34eec6e77ca4b9ee5edc91
#
_cell.length_a   1.000
_cell.length_b   1.000
_cell.length_c   1.000
_cell.angle_alpha   90.00
_cell.angle_beta   90.00
_cell.angle_gamma   90.00
#
_symmetry.space_group_name_H-M   'P 1'
#
loop_
_entity.id
_entity.type
_entity.pdbx_description
1 polymer ?
#
loop_
_entity_poly.entity_id
_entity_poly.type
_entity_poly.pdbx_seq_one_letter_code
_entity_poly.pdbx_strand_id
1 'polypeptide(L)'
;EFQFTLSEGDHVLQTATNQNGKVTFDHLTYNSEGSHTYTVKEVPGTDTNIDYDSAVATVTVNVTKNPITGNYEAVIVNPDDTKFTNYYVNPIALSFDFSKELLGRPLKADEFDFVLKNEQGKEVARTKNTVDGKVIFNNITFKNSDVGTHTYTVEELQRNNPNITYDSMKANVKISITKEGHILISKTELPADTEFNNTYIPLPAIAKLVFNNVLTGKPLTNGEFQFTPVSYTHLTLPTNREV
;
A
#
# COMPACT_ATOMS: atom_id res chain seq x y z
N GLU A 1 -5.72 -10.82 24.65
CA GLU A 1 -6.77 -11.38 25.53
C GLU A 1 -8.10 -11.31 24.80
N PHE A 2 -8.88 -12.38 24.93
CA PHE A 2 -10.23 -12.45 24.38
C PHE A 2 -11.22 -12.37 25.54
N GLN A 3 -12.30 -11.63 25.35
CA GLN A 3 -13.33 -11.41 26.36
C GLN A 3 -14.56 -12.24 26.02
N PHE A 4 -15.21 -12.76 27.05
CA PHE A 4 -16.42 -13.60 26.95
C PHE A 4 -17.50 -13.10 27.87
N THR A 5 -18.74 -13.26 27.46
CA THR A 5 -19.94 -12.99 28.30
C THR A 5 -20.65 -14.26 28.62
N LEU A 6 -21.14 -14.37 29.85
CA LEU A 6 -22.15 -15.35 30.31
C LEU A 6 -23.48 -14.61 30.46
N SER A 7 -24.51 -15.04 29.78
CA SER A 7 -25.84 -14.39 29.81
C SER A 7 -26.94 -15.39 30.08
N GLU A 8 -28.01 -14.93 30.75
CA GLU A 8 -29.30 -15.61 30.87
C GLU A 8 -30.33 -14.79 30.08
N GLY A 9 -30.87 -15.36 29.01
CA GLY A 9 -31.63 -14.58 28.03
C GLY A 9 -30.80 -13.42 27.46
N ASP A 10 -31.35 -12.21 27.51
CA ASP A 10 -30.67 -10.99 27.03
C ASP A 10 -29.82 -10.30 28.12
N HIS A 11 -29.78 -10.85 29.32
CA HIS A 11 -29.10 -10.25 30.47
C HIS A 11 -27.68 -10.82 30.62
N VAL A 12 -26.64 -9.97 30.52
CA VAL A 12 -25.25 -10.35 30.80
C VAL A 12 -25.06 -10.44 32.32
N LEU A 13 -24.74 -11.64 32.81
CA LEU A 13 -24.49 -11.91 34.22
C LEU A 13 -23.04 -11.68 34.60
N GLN A 14 -22.10 -12.13 33.73
CA GLN A 14 -20.68 -12.10 34.00
C GLN A 14 -19.91 -11.85 32.70
N THR A 15 -18.72 -11.28 32.87
CA THR A 15 -17.72 -11.13 31.81
C THR A 15 -16.39 -11.71 32.28
N ALA A 16 -15.73 -12.49 31.47
CA ALA A 16 -14.45 -13.11 31.78
C ALA A 16 -13.50 -12.98 30.61
N THR A 17 -12.21 -13.05 30.89
CA THR A 17 -11.15 -13.11 29.85
C THR A 17 -10.47 -14.47 29.89
N ASN A 18 -9.93 -14.87 28.74
CA ASN A 18 -9.17 -16.11 28.65
C ASN A 18 -7.83 -15.99 29.41
N GLN A 19 -7.48 -17.04 30.13
CA GLN A 19 -6.17 -17.22 30.75
C GLN A 19 -5.60 -18.59 30.38
N ASN A 20 -4.46 -18.62 29.75
CA ASN A 20 -3.82 -19.87 29.27
C ASN A 20 -4.80 -20.73 28.42
N GLY A 21 -5.58 -20.08 27.56
CA GLY A 21 -6.56 -20.75 26.69
C GLY A 21 -7.85 -21.22 27.39
N LYS A 22 -8.07 -20.90 28.67
CA LYS A 22 -9.28 -21.22 29.40
C LYS A 22 -10.08 -19.96 29.77
N VAL A 23 -11.38 -20.05 29.69
CA VAL A 23 -12.32 -19.04 30.17
C VAL A 23 -13.06 -19.62 31.37
N THR A 24 -13.02 -18.92 32.50
CA THR A 24 -13.67 -19.34 33.75
C THR A 24 -14.55 -18.23 34.26
N PHE A 25 -15.81 -18.54 34.50
CA PHE A 25 -16.78 -17.65 35.14
C PHE A 25 -16.88 -17.97 36.63
N ASP A 26 -17.29 -16.99 37.41
CA ASP A 26 -17.54 -17.18 38.87
C ASP A 26 -18.74 -18.08 39.11
N HIS A 27 -18.81 -18.59 40.33
CA HIS A 27 -19.90 -19.46 40.75
C HIS A 27 -21.26 -18.78 40.66
N LEU A 28 -22.25 -19.52 40.13
CA LEU A 28 -23.68 -19.15 40.20
C LEU A 28 -24.32 -19.84 41.41
N THR A 29 -25.20 -19.12 42.12
CA THR A 29 -25.89 -19.61 43.31
C THR A 29 -27.37 -19.81 43.04
N TYR A 30 -27.91 -20.98 43.40
CA TYR A 30 -29.28 -21.36 43.18
C TYR A 30 -30.00 -21.63 44.53
N ASN A 31 -31.16 -21.00 44.72
CA ASN A 31 -31.96 -21.11 45.95
C ASN A 31 -33.30 -21.80 45.71
N SER A 32 -33.57 -22.32 44.52
CA SER A 32 -34.74 -23.04 44.12
C SER A 32 -34.44 -24.12 43.09
N GLU A 33 -35.26 -25.12 42.99
CA GLU A 33 -35.24 -26.11 41.93
C GLU A 33 -35.65 -25.46 40.61
N GLY A 34 -35.07 -25.94 39.51
CA GLY A 34 -35.39 -25.46 38.17
C GLY A 34 -34.33 -25.79 37.16
N SER A 35 -34.59 -25.45 35.91
CA SER A 35 -33.63 -25.53 34.80
C SER A 35 -33.28 -24.13 34.34
N HIS A 36 -32.01 -23.80 34.35
CA HIS A 36 -31.48 -22.51 33.95
C HIS A 36 -30.65 -22.68 32.67
N THR A 37 -30.89 -21.82 31.69
CA THR A 37 -30.17 -21.87 30.41
C THR A 37 -29.33 -20.60 30.23
N TYR A 38 -28.04 -20.80 30.02
CA TYR A 38 -27.07 -19.74 29.83
C TYR A 38 -26.46 -19.79 28.43
N THR A 39 -26.06 -18.65 27.91
CA THR A 39 -25.29 -18.55 26.70
C THR A 39 -23.93 -17.94 27.00
N VAL A 40 -22.89 -18.54 26.41
CA VAL A 40 -21.53 -18.00 26.41
C VAL A 40 -21.18 -17.56 25.00
N LYS A 41 -20.68 -16.33 24.86
CA LYS A 41 -20.25 -15.73 23.58
C LYS A 41 -18.94 -15.04 23.78
N GLU A 42 -18.12 -15.09 22.74
CA GLU A 42 -16.97 -14.19 22.65
C GLU A 42 -17.39 -12.77 22.29
N VAL A 43 -16.71 -11.78 22.87
CA VAL A 43 -16.88 -10.37 22.52
C VAL A 43 -15.80 -10.01 21.51
N PRO A 44 -16.14 -9.68 20.24
CA PRO A 44 -15.15 -9.29 19.26
C PRO A 44 -14.31 -8.10 19.74
N GLY A 45 -13.00 -8.23 19.63
CA GLY A 45 -12.05 -7.16 19.94
C GLY A 45 -11.92 -6.15 18.79
N THR A 46 -10.92 -5.29 18.89
CA THR A 46 -10.66 -4.21 17.92
C THR A 46 -9.60 -4.55 16.86
N ASP A 47 -8.91 -5.69 17.00
CA ASP A 47 -7.91 -6.11 16.00
C ASP A 47 -8.62 -6.65 14.75
N THR A 48 -8.59 -5.86 13.69
CA THR A 48 -9.23 -6.20 12.42
C THR A 48 -8.52 -7.32 11.65
N ASN A 49 -7.35 -7.78 12.11
CA ASN A 49 -6.66 -8.94 11.54
C ASN A 49 -7.09 -10.26 12.20
N ILE A 50 -8.00 -10.22 13.17
CA ILE A 50 -8.53 -11.42 13.80
C ILE A 50 -9.95 -11.69 13.27
N ASP A 51 -10.16 -12.88 12.77
CA ASP A 51 -11.49 -13.43 12.56
C ASP A 51 -11.94 -14.04 13.89
N TYR A 52 -12.79 -13.30 14.62
CA TYR A 52 -13.32 -13.71 15.90
C TYR A 52 -14.37 -14.78 15.73
N ASP A 53 -14.40 -15.74 16.65
CA ASP A 53 -15.43 -16.79 16.65
C ASP A 53 -16.81 -16.18 16.98
N SER A 54 -17.78 -16.50 16.16
CA SER A 54 -19.18 -16.07 16.37
C SER A 54 -20.04 -17.14 17.01
N ALA A 55 -19.45 -18.26 17.45
CA ALA A 55 -20.18 -19.35 18.11
C ALA A 55 -20.84 -18.87 19.39
N VAL A 56 -21.96 -19.54 19.69
CA VAL A 56 -22.73 -19.37 20.93
C VAL A 56 -22.82 -20.71 21.60
N ALA A 57 -22.14 -20.87 22.74
CA ALA A 57 -22.25 -22.05 23.54
C ALA A 57 -23.45 -21.94 24.50
N THR A 58 -24.37 -22.88 24.46
CA THR A 58 -25.53 -22.92 25.35
C THR A 58 -25.30 -23.95 26.46
N VAL A 59 -25.36 -23.52 27.71
CA VAL A 59 -25.14 -24.34 28.91
C VAL A 59 -26.45 -24.42 29.68
N THR A 60 -26.86 -25.61 30.06
CA THR A 60 -28.03 -25.80 30.93
C THR A 60 -27.58 -26.27 32.32
N VAL A 61 -28.09 -25.65 33.36
CA VAL A 61 -27.90 -26.07 34.75
C VAL A 61 -29.24 -26.54 35.32
N ASN A 62 -29.30 -27.81 35.65
CA ASN A 62 -30.48 -28.39 36.30
C ASN A 62 -30.26 -28.42 37.82
N VAL A 63 -31.13 -27.75 38.56
CA VAL A 63 -31.11 -27.68 40.03
C VAL A 63 -32.22 -28.53 40.58
N THR A 64 -31.86 -29.48 41.45
CA THR A 64 -32.80 -30.36 42.16
C THR A 64 -32.55 -30.26 43.67
N LYS A 65 -33.58 -30.54 44.46
CA LYS A 65 -33.42 -30.62 45.90
C LYS A 65 -33.20 -32.07 46.32
N ASN A 66 -32.08 -32.32 47.00
CA ASN A 66 -31.79 -33.65 47.53
C ASN A 66 -32.82 -34.01 48.65
N PRO A 67 -33.62 -35.09 48.51
CA PRO A 67 -34.66 -35.42 49.43
C PRO A 67 -34.15 -35.90 50.80
N ILE A 68 -32.89 -36.29 50.90
CA ILE A 68 -32.30 -36.78 52.16
C ILE A 68 -31.66 -35.62 52.93
N THR A 69 -30.87 -34.76 52.25
CA THR A 69 -30.12 -33.68 52.91
C THR A 69 -30.89 -32.36 52.95
N GLY A 70 -31.89 -32.20 52.08
CA GLY A 70 -32.60 -30.94 51.87
C GLY A 70 -31.85 -29.85 51.14
N ASN A 71 -30.60 -30.12 50.73
CA ASN A 71 -29.75 -29.17 49.99
C ASN A 71 -30.10 -29.15 48.51
N TYR A 72 -29.81 -28.01 47.84
CA TYR A 72 -29.89 -27.92 46.40
C TYR A 72 -28.60 -28.48 45.76
N GLU A 73 -28.79 -29.27 44.72
CA GLU A 73 -27.69 -29.86 43.91
C GLU A 73 -27.85 -29.38 42.45
N ALA A 74 -26.76 -28.84 41.89
CA ALA A 74 -26.74 -28.32 40.53
C ALA A 74 -25.93 -29.27 39.60
N VAL A 75 -26.55 -29.68 38.51
CA VAL A 75 -25.91 -30.50 37.47
C VAL A 75 -25.79 -29.66 36.21
N ILE A 76 -24.55 -29.51 35.72
CA ILE A 76 -24.24 -28.78 34.48
C ILE A 76 -24.35 -29.75 33.30
N VAL A 77 -25.14 -29.38 32.30
CA VAL A 77 -25.19 -30.03 31.00
C VAL A 77 -24.46 -29.12 30.03
N ASN A 78 -23.22 -29.50 29.70
CA ASN A 78 -22.41 -28.73 28.76
C ASN A 78 -22.90 -28.91 27.32
N PRO A 79 -22.71 -27.90 26.44
CA PRO A 79 -22.94 -28.05 25.03
C PRO A 79 -21.95 -29.04 24.41
N ASP A 80 -22.25 -29.52 23.19
CA ASP A 80 -21.38 -30.43 22.44
C ASP A 80 -20.05 -29.78 22.09
N ASP A 81 -20.05 -28.46 21.85
CA ASP A 81 -18.84 -27.67 21.60
C ASP A 81 -18.69 -26.56 22.65
N THR A 82 -17.56 -26.59 23.33
CA THR A 82 -17.13 -25.56 24.31
C THR A 82 -15.88 -24.80 23.86
N LYS A 83 -15.50 -24.98 22.59
CA LYS A 83 -14.28 -24.41 22.04
C LYS A 83 -14.58 -23.19 21.17
N PHE A 84 -13.99 -22.07 21.50
CA PHE A 84 -13.97 -20.88 20.65
C PHE A 84 -12.63 -20.81 19.91
N THR A 85 -12.68 -20.62 18.58
CA THR A 85 -11.49 -20.65 17.74
C THR A 85 -11.35 -19.36 16.92
N ASN A 86 -10.39 -18.54 17.29
CA ASN A 86 -10.04 -17.33 16.56
C ASN A 86 -8.91 -17.59 15.56
N TYR A 87 -8.95 -16.90 14.44
CA TYR A 87 -7.90 -17.00 13.41
C TYR A 87 -7.26 -15.65 13.17
N TYR A 88 -5.94 -15.61 13.26
CA TYR A 88 -5.18 -14.45 12.83
C TYR A 88 -4.96 -14.49 11.33
N VAL A 89 -5.47 -13.49 10.62
CA VAL A 89 -5.33 -13.32 9.18
C VAL A 89 -4.07 -12.50 8.90
N ASN A 90 -3.06 -13.15 8.35
CA ASN A 90 -1.80 -12.48 8.06
C ASN A 90 -1.97 -11.43 6.96
N PRO A 91 -1.48 -10.20 7.15
CA PRO A 91 -1.40 -9.21 6.09
C PRO A 91 -0.53 -9.69 4.92
N ILE A 92 -0.86 -9.25 3.70
CA ILE A 92 -0.06 -9.51 2.50
C ILE A 92 0.58 -8.21 2.01
N ALA A 93 1.80 -8.31 1.48
CA ALA A 93 2.51 -7.20 0.87
C ALA A 93 2.67 -7.45 -0.63
N LEU A 94 2.33 -6.44 -1.43
CA LEU A 94 2.42 -6.49 -2.89
C LEU A 94 3.49 -5.52 -3.37
N SER A 95 4.06 -5.84 -4.53
CA SER A 95 4.93 -4.97 -5.30
C SER A 95 4.43 -4.92 -6.73
N PHE A 96 4.61 -3.79 -7.39
CA PHE A 96 4.34 -3.65 -8.81
C PHE A 96 5.30 -2.67 -9.43
N ASP A 97 5.61 -2.93 -10.71
CA ASP A 97 6.70 -2.30 -11.42
C ASP A 97 6.17 -1.50 -12.61
N PHE A 98 6.79 -0.35 -12.81
CA PHE A 98 6.66 0.50 -13.98
C PHE A 98 8.07 0.72 -14.57
N SER A 99 8.12 1.31 -15.74
CA SER A 99 9.37 1.69 -16.37
C SER A 99 9.42 3.18 -16.65
N LYS A 100 10.66 3.69 -16.78
CA LYS A 100 10.98 5.08 -17.15
C LYS A 100 11.95 5.09 -18.30
N GLU A 101 11.58 5.77 -19.37
CA GLU A 101 12.50 6.10 -20.47
C GLU A 101 12.78 7.61 -20.52
N LEU A 102 13.99 7.98 -20.89
CA LEU A 102 14.38 9.36 -21.20
C LEU A 102 15.01 9.42 -22.57
N LEU A 103 14.29 9.96 -23.54
CA LEU A 103 14.81 10.19 -24.88
C LEU A 103 15.76 11.41 -24.91
N GLY A 104 16.77 11.37 -25.76
CA GLY A 104 17.69 12.48 -26.01
C GLY A 104 18.99 12.49 -25.19
N ARG A 105 19.03 11.79 -24.06
CA ARG A 105 20.26 11.50 -23.28
C ARG A 105 20.07 10.31 -22.36
N PRO A 106 21.17 9.73 -21.83
CA PRO A 106 21.08 8.66 -20.85
C PRO A 106 20.32 9.09 -19.58
N LEU A 107 19.47 8.17 -19.10
CA LEU A 107 18.77 8.28 -17.82
C LEU A 107 19.76 8.12 -16.66
N LYS A 108 19.55 8.87 -15.58
CA LYS A 108 20.31 8.73 -14.33
C LYS A 108 19.42 8.10 -13.26
N ALA A 109 20.04 7.39 -12.32
CA ALA A 109 19.32 6.93 -11.14
C ALA A 109 18.79 8.12 -10.33
N ASP A 110 17.64 7.94 -9.70
CA ASP A 110 17.00 8.91 -8.80
C ASP A 110 16.63 10.26 -9.44
N GLU A 111 16.53 10.30 -10.77
CA GLU A 111 16.30 11.54 -11.51
C GLU A 111 14.84 12.00 -11.49
N PHE A 112 13.91 11.07 -11.53
CA PHE A 112 12.48 11.33 -11.58
C PHE A 112 11.78 10.70 -10.36
N ASP A 113 10.80 11.43 -9.80
CA ASP A 113 9.99 10.97 -8.68
C ASP A 113 8.64 10.47 -9.17
N PHE A 114 8.18 9.35 -8.59
CA PHE A 114 6.89 8.75 -8.87
C PHE A 114 6.11 8.59 -7.57
N VAL A 115 4.82 8.87 -7.63
CA VAL A 115 3.91 8.74 -6.50
C VAL A 115 2.80 7.76 -6.80
N LEU A 116 2.44 6.98 -5.79
CA LEU A 116 1.27 6.13 -5.77
C LEU A 116 0.19 6.82 -4.95
N LYS A 117 -0.95 7.08 -5.54
CA LYS A 117 -2.10 7.69 -4.89
C LYS A 117 -3.25 6.70 -4.78
N ASN A 118 -3.96 6.73 -3.67
CA ASN A 118 -5.19 5.96 -3.51
C ASN A 118 -6.40 6.62 -4.19
N GLU A 119 -7.59 6.02 -4.10
CA GLU A 119 -8.84 6.51 -4.68
C GLU A 119 -9.23 7.92 -4.24
N GLN A 120 -8.79 8.34 -3.05
CA GLN A 120 -9.02 9.68 -2.51
C GLN A 120 -7.96 10.70 -2.99
N GLY A 121 -7.04 10.27 -3.87
CA GLY A 121 -5.94 11.12 -4.36
C GLY A 121 -4.82 11.33 -3.33
N LYS A 122 -4.86 10.63 -2.19
CA LYS A 122 -3.82 10.71 -1.15
C LYS A 122 -2.61 9.88 -1.57
N GLU A 123 -1.42 10.47 -1.48
CA GLU A 123 -0.15 9.74 -1.65
C GLU A 123 0.01 8.68 -0.56
N VAL A 124 0.23 7.44 -0.97
CA VAL A 124 0.43 6.28 -0.09
C VAL A 124 1.82 5.68 -0.21
N ALA A 125 2.51 5.92 -1.34
CA ALA A 125 3.90 5.53 -1.53
C ALA A 125 4.58 6.45 -2.53
N ARG A 126 5.92 6.48 -2.47
CA ARG A 126 6.79 7.22 -3.38
C ARG A 126 8.02 6.39 -3.71
N THR A 127 8.48 6.51 -4.96
CA THR A 127 9.70 5.88 -5.42
C THR A 127 10.38 6.75 -6.47
N LYS A 128 11.56 6.33 -6.92
CA LYS A 128 12.32 6.96 -8.00
C LYS A 128 12.74 5.90 -9.00
N ASN A 129 13.12 6.37 -10.19
CA ASN A 129 13.68 5.48 -11.20
C ASN A 129 15.09 5.00 -10.84
N THR A 130 15.40 3.78 -11.21
CA THR A 130 16.78 3.26 -11.24
C THR A 130 17.50 3.73 -12.53
N VAL A 131 18.80 3.47 -12.64
CA VAL A 131 19.57 3.81 -13.84
C VAL A 131 19.13 3.02 -15.08
N ASP A 132 18.61 1.82 -14.88
CA ASP A 132 18.03 0.95 -15.92
C ASP A 132 16.53 1.18 -16.16
N GLY A 133 15.99 2.28 -15.62
CA GLY A 133 14.63 2.73 -15.87
C GLY A 133 13.55 2.04 -15.06
N LYS A 134 13.88 1.20 -14.07
CA LYS A 134 12.84 0.58 -13.23
C LYS A 134 12.24 1.59 -12.25
N VAL A 135 10.93 1.51 -12.07
CA VAL A 135 10.14 2.29 -11.11
C VAL A 135 9.34 1.30 -10.28
N ILE A 136 9.81 0.99 -9.06
CA ILE A 136 9.28 -0.11 -8.26
C ILE A 136 8.60 0.44 -7.02
N PHE A 137 7.33 0.08 -6.82
CA PHE A 137 6.59 0.30 -5.59
C PHE A 137 6.55 -1.01 -4.80
N ASN A 138 7.22 -1.03 -3.65
CA ASN A 138 7.34 -2.21 -2.79
C ASN A 138 6.49 -2.07 -1.52
N ASN A 139 6.13 -3.22 -0.93
CA ASN A 139 5.54 -3.32 0.40
C ASN A 139 4.21 -2.57 0.55
N ILE A 140 3.39 -2.56 -0.49
CA ILE A 140 2.00 -2.08 -0.39
C ILE A 140 1.22 -3.15 0.36
N THR A 141 0.94 -2.88 1.63
CA THR A 141 0.40 -3.87 2.56
C THR A 141 -1.12 -3.81 2.64
N PHE A 142 -1.76 -4.97 2.61
CA PHE A 142 -3.20 -5.16 2.76
C PHE A 142 -3.47 -6.07 3.96
N LYS A 143 -4.48 -5.70 4.75
CA LYS A 143 -4.92 -6.39 5.96
C LYS A 143 -6.28 -7.06 5.73
N ASN A 144 -6.74 -7.81 6.71
CA ASN A 144 -8.07 -8.43 6.66
C ASN A 144 -9.20 -7.40 6.49
N SER A 145 -9.04 -6.18 7.02
CA SER A 145 -10.00 -5.07 6.81
C SER A 145 -10.04 -4.53 5.38
N ASP A 146 -9.05 -4.87 4.55
CA ASP A 146 -8.89 -4.35 3.20
C ASP A 146 -9.43 -5.31 2.12
N VAL A 147 -10.24 -6.31 2.54
CA VAL A 147 -10.95 -7.18 1.58
C VAL A 147 -11.89 -6.33 0.72
N GLY A 148 -11.69 -6.41 -0.59
CA GLY A 148 -12.40 -5.59 -1.56
C GLY A 148 -11.55 -5.23 -2.77
N THR A 149 -12.03 -4.27 -3.55
CA THR A 149 -11.30 -3.74 -4.70
C THR A 149 -10.76 -2.36 -4.39
N HIS A 150 -9.48 -2.15 -4.68
CA HIS A 150 -8.77 -0.90 -4.48
C HIS A 150 -8.20 -0.42 -5.80
N THR A 151 -8.33 0.87 -6.09
CA THR A 151 -7.74 1.50 -7.26
C THR A 151 -6.68 2.49 -6.82
N TYR A 152 -5.52 2.40 -7.45
CA TYR A 152 -4.41 3.32 -7.23
C TYR A 152 -4.06 3.99 -8.55
N THR A 153 -3.49 5.19 -8.47
CA THR A 153 -2.94 5.90 -9.62
C THR A 153 -1.47 6.15 -9.41
N VAL A 154 -0.65 5.74 -10.37
CA VAL A 154 0.77 6.09 -10.44
C VAL A 154 0.93 7.31 -11.33
N GLU A 155 1.64 8.31 -10.83
CA GLU A 155 1.95 9.55 -11.55
C GLU A 155 3.42 9.89 -11.39
N GLU A 156 4.03 10.44 -12.45
CA GLU A 156 5.33 11.10 -12.36
C GLU A 156 5.15 12.52 -11.84
N LEU A 157 5.99 12.93 -10.88
CA LEU A 157 6.00 14.30 -10.40
C LEU A 157 6.77 15.19 -11.35
N GLN A 158 6.07 16.08 -12.03
CA GLN A 158 6.68 17.06 -12.93
C GLN A 158 7.43 18.12 -12.11
N ARG A 159 8.73 18.23 -12.36
CA ARG A 159 9.56 19.33 -11.86
C ARG A 159 9.62 20.42 -12.92
N ASN A 160 9.75 21.69 -12.51
CA ASN A 160 9.90 22.80 -13.45
C ASN A 160 11.32 22.79 -14.11
N ASN A 161 11.57 21.81 -14.95
CA ASN A 161 12.80 21.74 -15.75
C ASN A 161 12.47 22.05 -17.21
N PRO A 162 12.90 23.23 -17.75
CA PRO A 162 12.56 23.62 -19.12
C PRO A 162 13.18 22.72 -20.19
N ASN A 163 14.17 21.91 -19.80
CA ASN A 163 14.86 21.00 -20.71
C ASN A 163 14.23 19.60 -20.74
N ILE A 164 13.13 19.38 -20.01
CA ILE A 164 12.43 18.10 -19.98
C ILE A 164 10.97 18.31 -20.38
N THR A 165 10.55 17.60 -21.40
CA THR A 165 9.13 17.36 -21.66
C THR A 165 8.74 16.12 -20.89
N TYR A 166 7.89 16.30 -19.88
CA TYR A 166 7.44 15.22 -19.00
C TYR A 166 6.27 14.47 -19.61
N ASP A 167 6.21 13.17 -19.33
CA ASP A 167 5.02 12.38 -19.58
C ASP A 167 3.87 12.85 -18.68
N SER A 168 2.68 12.87 -19.25
CA SER A 168 1.44 13.21 -18.52
C SER A 168 0.62 11.98 -18.12
N MET A 169 1.17 10.78 -18.33
CA MET A 169 0.49 9.53 -18.03
C MET A 169 0.07 9.43 -16.56
N LYS A 170 -1.13 8.89 -16.37
CA LYS A 170 -1.68 8.48 -15.08
C LYS A 170 -2.04 7.01 -15.19
N ALA A 171 -1.22 6.18 -14.61
CA ALA A 171 -1.36 4.74 -14.69
C ALA A 171 -2.25 4.21 -13.56
N ASN A 172 -3.42 3.66 -13.89
CA ASN A 172 -4.33 3.11 -12.91
C ASN A 172 -4.04 1.63 -12.64
N VAL A 173 -3.81 1.30 -11.38
CA VAL A 173 -3.59 -0.06 -10.87
C VAL A 173 -4.83 -0.48 -10.10
N LYS A 174 -5.45 -1.60 -10.49
CA LYS A 174 -6.57 -2.18 -9.75
C LYS A 174 -6.08 -3.41 -8.99
N ILE A 175 -6.37 -3.44 -7.69
CA ILE A 175 -6.00 -4.54 -6.79
C ILE A 175 -7.26 -5.08 -6.15
N SER A 176 -7.53 -6.37 -6.36
CA SER A 176 -8.63 -7.07 -5.73
C SER A 176 -8.08 -7.96 -4.61
N ILE A 177 -8.50 -7.69 -3.39
CA ILE A 177 -8.18 -8.50 -2.22
C ILE A 177 -9.40 -9.34 -1.88
N THR A 178 -9.22 -10.65 -1.89
CA THR A 178 -10.23 -11.63 -1.50
C THR A 178 -9.72 -12.44 -0.31
N LYS A 179 -10.63 -13.12 0.38
CA LYS A 179 -10.29 -14.00 1.48
C LYS A 179 -10.87 -15.39 1.22
N GLU A 180 -10.03 -16.41 1.30
CA GLU A 180 -10.42 -17.81 1.26
C GLU A 180 -10.10 -18.45 2.62
N GLY A 181 -11.14 -18.85 3.36
CA GLY A 181 -10.97 -19.19 4.77
C GLY A 181 -10.40 -18.01 5.55
N HIS A 182 -9.16 -18.16 6.06
CA HIS A 182 -8.46 -17.14 6.84
C HIS A 182 -7.18 -16.64 6.14
N ILE A 183 -7.12 -16.76 4.81
CA ILE A 183 -5.95 -16.38 3.98
C ILE A 183 -6.39 -15.29 3.00
N LEU A 184 -5.62 -14.19 2.95
CA LEU A 184 -5.81 -13.15 1.95
C LEU A 184 -5.18 -13.56 0.62
N ILE A 185 -5.92 -13.35 -0.45
CA ILE A 185 -5.49 -13.57 -1.83
C ILE A 185 -5.61 -12.26 -2.59
N SER A 186 -4.61 -11.94 -3.40
CA SER A 186 -4.61 -10.73 -4.21
C SER A 186 -4.61 -11.03 -5.70
N LYS A 187 -5.27 -10.17 -6.47
CA LYS A 187 -5.15 -10.08 -7.91
C LYS A 187 -4.85 -8.64 -8.27
N THR A 188 -3.73 -8.42 -8.98
CA THR A 188 -3.34 -7.10 -9.48
C THR A 188 -3.58 -7.01 -10.98
N GLU A 189 -4.22 -5.94 -11.42
CA GLU A 189 -4.43 -5.61 -12.83
C GLU A 189 -3.72 -4.29 -13.11
N LEU A 190 -2.63 -4.36 -13.89
CA LEU A 190 -1.88 -3.20 -14.36
C LEU A 190 -2.53 -2.64 -15.63
N PRO A 191 -2.36 -1.34 -15.94
CA PRO A 191 -2.77 -0.77 -17.22
C PRO A 191 -1.94 -1.37 -18.38
N ALA A 192 -2.44 -1.20 -19.60
CA ALA A 192 -1.73 -1.68 -20.79
C ALA A 192 -0.41 -0.94 -21.03
N ASP A 193 -0.36 0.35 -20.63
CA ASP A 193 0.85 1.17 -20.66
C ASP A 193 1.40 1.32 -19.24
N THR A 194 2.64 0.90 -19.03
CA THR A 194 3.36 0.97 -17.76
C THR A 194 4.69 1.72 -17.89
N GLU A 195 4.91 2.41 -19.04
CA GLU A 195 6.16 3.11 -19.31
C GLU A 195 5.95 4.63 -19.34
N PHE A 196 6.68 5.34 -18.49
CA PHE A 196 6.71 6.80 -18.47
C PHE A 196 7.81 7.32 -19.39
N ASN A 197 7.44 8.11 -20.42
CA ASN A 197 8.34 8.56 -21.49
C ASN A 197 8.61 10.07 -21.42
N ASN A 198 9.81 10.47 -21.00
CA ASN A 198 10.23 11.88 -21.06
C ASN A 198 11.18 12.13 -22.22
N THR A 199 11.19 13.38 -22.68
CA THR A 199 12.14 13.82 -23.72
C THR A 199 13.02 14.93 -23.17
N TYR A 200 14.34 14.75 -23.27
CA TYR A 200 15.31 15.80 -22.98
C TYR A 200 15.51 16.70 -24.19
N ILE A 201 15.39 18.01 -23.97
CA ILE A 201 15.62 19.05 -24.96
C ILE A 201 17.02 19.65 -24.71
N PRO A 202 18.00 19.40 -25.58
CA PRO A 202 19.35 19.92 -25.38
C PRO A 202 19.39 21.46 -25.49
N LEU A 203 20.18 22.06 -24.63
CA LEU A 203 20.47 23.50 -24.76
C LEU A 203 21.30 23.78 -25.99
N PRO A 204 21.05 24.91 -26.72
CA PRO A 204 21.89 25.30 -27.83
C PRO A 204 23.31 25.63 -27.35
N ALA A 205 24.30 25.24 -28.13
CA ALA A 205 25.66 25.67 -27.89
C ALA A 205 25.83 27.14 -28.27
N ILE A 206 26.48 27.91 -27.41
CA ILE A 206 26.77 29.32 -27.65
C ILE A 206 28.29 29.47 -27.80
N ALA A 207 28.73 30.05 -28.91
CA ALA A 207 30.13 30.37 -29.15
C ALA A 207 30.29 31.89 -29.34
N LYS A 208 31.29 32.47 -28.67
CA LYS A 208 31.71 33.87 -28.91
C LYS A 208 32.98 33.86 -29.75
N LEU A 209 32.87 34.40 -30.94
CA LEU A 209 34.02 34.57 -31.85
C LEU A 209 34.68 35.91 -31.57
N VAL A 210 36.01 35.91 -31.38
CA VAL A 210 36.80 37.13 -31.17
C VAL A 210 37.93 37.12 -32.19
N PHE A 211 38.01 38.20 -32.93
CA PHE A 211 39.07 38.43 -33.90
C PHE A 211 39.79 39.72 -33.54
N ASN A 212 41.10 39.76 -33.85
CA ASN A 212 41.90 40.97 -33.74
C ASN A 212 41.99 41.62 -35.09
N ASN A 213 41.78 42.93 -35.15
CA ASN A 213 42.02 43.73 -36.33
C ASN A 213 43.24 44.64 -36.09
N VAL A 214 44.14 44.69 -37.02
CA VAL A 214 45.38 45.52 -36.97
C VAL A 214 45.40 46.39 -38.18
N LEU A 215 45.62 47.68 -37.97
CA LEU A 215 45.90 48.66 -39.05
C LEU A 215 47.35 49.14 -38.94
N THR A 216 48.10 49.00 -40.01
CA THR A 216 49.49 49.44 -40.06
C THR A 216 49.59 50.82 -40.78
N GLY A 217 50.39 51.73 -40.23
CA GLY A 217 50.63 53.06 -40.82
C GLY A 217 49.86 54.23 -40.19
N LYS A 218 48.78 53.94 -39.47
CA LYS A 218 48.08 54.93 -38.64
C LYS A 218 47.35 54.22 -37.45
N PRO A 219 46.97 54.95 -36.41
CA PRO A 219 46.16 54.41 -35.32
C PRO A 219 44.79 53.93 -35.81
N LEU A 220 44.38 52.70 -35.35
CA LEU A 220 43.09 52.17 -35.61
C LEU A 220 42.01 52.86 -34.74
N THR A 221 40.94 53.31 -35.39
CA THR A 221 39.81 53.93 -34.69
C THR A 221 38.60 52.98 -34.55
N ASN A 222 37.82 53.15 -33.48
CA ASN A 222 36.65 52.31 -33.26
C ASN A 222 35.59 52.50 -34.37
N GLY A 223 35.12 51.39 -34.95
CA GLY A 223 34.11 51.44 -36.02
C GLY A 223 34.64 51.72 -37.42
N GLU A 224 35.97 51.89 -37.61
CA GLU A 224 36.56 52.16 -38.91
C GLU A 224 36.40 51.00 -39.92
N PHE A 225 36.34 49.74 -39.40
CA PHE A 225 36.12 48.56 -40.22
C PHE A 225 34.88 47.81 -39.71
N GLN A 226 34.03 47.38 -40.64
CA GLN A 226 32.87 46.55 -40.36
C GLN A 226 33.14 45.10 -40.78
N PHE A 227 32.74 44.18 -39.91
CA PHE A 227 32.84 42.74 -40.17
C PHE A 227 31.44 42.15 -40.19
N THR A 228 31.10 41.48 -41.28
CA THR A 228 29.80 40.81 -41.42
C THR A 228 30.02 39.31 -41.36
N PRO A 229 29.43 38.62 -40.38
CA PRO A 229 29.46 37.16 -40.36
C PRO A 229 28.66 36.61 -41.55
N VAL A 230 29.25 35.69 -42.32
CA VAL A 230 28.58 34.98 -43.40
C VAL A 230 28.38 33.52 -42.97
N SER A 231 27.15 33.05 -43.02
CA SER A 231 26.84 31.65 -42.77
C SER A 231 26.88 30.87 -44.09
N TYR A 232 27.78 29.89 -44.17
CA TYR A 232 27.77 28.91 -45.26
C TYR A 232 27.14 27.62 -44.78
N THR A 233 26.01 27.24 -45.35
CA THR A 233 25.26 26.03 -45.04
C THR A 233 25.82 24.75 -45.70
N HIS A 234 27.11 24.71 -46.08
CA HIS A 234 27.76 23.52 -46.61
C HIS A 234 28.83 23.00 -45.66
N LEU A 235 28.44 22.12 -44.76
CA LEU A 235 29.33 21.22 -44.03
C LEU A 235 29.43 19.89 -44.81
N THR A 236 30.24 19.83 -45.87
CA THR A 236 30.82 18.58 -46.32
C THR A 236 32.22 18.49 -45.71
N LEU A 237 32.37 17.68 -44.66
CA LEU A 237 33.68 17.24 -44.24
C LEU A 237 34.34 16.47 -45.38
N PRO A 238 35.57 16.81 -45.79
CA PRO A 238 36.29 15.99 -46.76
C PRO A 238 36.54 14.61 -46.14
N THR A 239 36.01 13.58 -46.77
CA THR A 239 36.39 12.20 -46.47
C THR A 239 37.80 11.98 -46.98
N ASN A 240 38.82 12.02 -46.11
CA ASN A 240 40.13 11.46 -46.43
C ASN A 240 39.96 9.95 -46.63
N ARG A 241 39.92 9.51 -47.90
CA ARG A 241 40.28 8.15 -48.27
C ARG A 241 41.81 8.13 -48.35
N GLU A 242 42.47 7.56 -47.38
CA GLU A 242 43.82 7.06 -47.56
C GLU A 242 43.76 5.76 -48.40
N VAL A 243 44.66 5.71 -49.38
CA VAL A 243 44.92 4.56 -50.23
C VAL A 243 45.90 3.63 -49.53
#